data_a494fbca3bd8f704157f52d8d3b5b8fe
#
_entry.id   a494fbca3bd8f704157f52d8d3b5b8fe
#
_cell.length_a   1.000
_cell.length_b   1.000
_cell.length_c   1.000
_cell.angle_alpha   90.00
_cell.angle_beta   90.00
_cell.angle_gamma   90.00
#
_symmetry.space_group_name_H-M   'P 1'
#
loop_
_entity.id
_entity.type
_entity.pdbx_description
1 polymer ?
#
loop_
_entity_poly.entity_id
_entity_poly.type
_entity_poly.pdbx_seq_one_letter_code
_entity_poly.pdbx_strand_id
1 'polypeptide(L)'
;MKEEYAIVLEYLPNGYPMEKKMMPLAQVIGEDNFTLLEVVPRKGVRLEAGEKIYIGQGKRDKIYYILGRLDSTKLTESSKQQISEVIEKAISKNEKEFVDFFNKADAINKRVHQIELIPGFGKKHTKEILNQRKEKEFDSFEDMKKRIPNLPDPKKAIEKRILRELSGEERHLFFAKER
;
A
#
# COMPACT_ATOMS: atom_id res chain seq x y z
N MET A 1 -10.85 2.01 -9.41
CA MET A 1 -11.69 2.69 -8.40
C MET A 1 -10.91 3.88 -7.89
N LYS A 2 -11.55 5.00 -7.68
CA LYS A 2 -10.89 6.16 -7.07
C LYS A 2 -10.85 5.95 -5.57
N GLU A 3 -9.76 6.36 -4.92
CA GLU A 3 -9.68 6.36 -3.46
C GLU A 3 -10.79 7.23 -2.87
N GLU A 4 -11.49 6.72 -1.88
CA GLU A 4 -12.47 7.50 -1.11
C GLU A 4 -11.86 8.09 0.15
N TYR A 5 -10.97 7.35 0.77
CA TYR A 5 -10.26 7.76 1.98
C TYR A 5 -8.75 7.68 1.79
N ALA A 6 -8.05 8.51 2.51
CA ALA A 6 -6.60 8.47 2.60
C ALA A 6 -6.13 8.70 4.03
N ILE A 7 -4.92 8.24 4.29
CA ILE A 7 -4.23 8.48 5.56
C ILE A 7 -3.18 9.57 5.34
N VAL A 8 -3.17 10.56 6.19
CA VAL A 8 -2.17 11.64 6.17
C VAL A 8 -0.82 11.08 6.59
N LEU A 9 0.18 11.26 5.72
CA LEU A 9 1.57 10.89 6.00
C LEU A 9 2.31 12.05 6.67
N GLU A 10 2.20 13.23 6.10
CA GLU A 10 2.75 14.46 6.66
C GLU A 10 1.95 15.67 6.22
N TYR A 11 1.77 16.62 7.13
CA TYR A 11 1.20 17.93 6.86
C TYR A 11 2.31 18.98 6.79
N LEU A 12 2.34 19.71 5.71
CA LEU A 12 3.31 20.77 5.43
C LEU A 12 2.59 22.13 5.40
N PRO A 13 2.53 22.85 6.54
CA PRO A 13 1.74 24.09 6.65
C PRO A 13 2.23 25.20 5.73
N ASN A 14 3.50 25.18 5.36
CA ASN A 14 4.13 26.17 4.47
C ASN A 14 4.52 25.59 3.10
N GLY A 15 4.05 24.39 2.78
CA GLY A 15 4.47 23.70 1.55
C GLY A 15 5.90 23.16 1.60
N TYR A 16 6.46 22.89 0.44
CA TYR A 16 7.83 22.39 0.34
C TYR A 16 8.85 23.51 0.54
N PRO A 17 9.93 23.26 1.31
CA PRO A 17 10.93 24.31 1.64
C PRO A 17 11.60 24.97 0.44
N MET A 18 11.69 24.24 -0.68
CA MET A 18 12.38 24.72 -1.90
C MET A 18 11.43 25.33 -2.95
N GLU A 19 10.13 25.33 -2.68
CA GLU A 19 9.15 25.91 -3.61
C GLU A 19 8.81 27.36 -3.25
N LYS A 20 8.67 28.19 -4.29
CA LYS A 20 8.34 29.63 -4.13
C LYS A 20 6.92 29.87 -3.58
N LYS A 21 6.01 28.91 -3.74
CA LYS A 21 4.64 29.03 -3.23
C LYS A 21 4.54 28.41 -1.85
N MET A 22 4.37 29.24 -0.86
CA MET A 22 4.06 28.83 0.51
C MET A 22 2.56 28.49 0.62
N MET A 23 2.19 27.31 0.17
CA MET A 23 0.82 26.82 0.22
C MET A 23 0.73 25.57 1.11
N PRO A 24 -0.17 25.57 2.11
CA PRO A 24 -0.35 24.37 2.92
C PRO A 24 -0.74 23.16 2.06
N LEU A 25 -0.06 22.04 2.26
CA LEU A 25 -0.38 20.79 1.60
C LEU A 25 -0.09 19.60 2.52
N ALA A 26 -0.60 18.45 2.17
CA ALA A 26 -0.26 17.20 2.86
C ALA A 26 0.07 16.10 1.86
N GLN A 27 1.03 15.26 2.22
CA GLN A 27 1.31 14.00 1.56
C GLN A 27 0.42 12.93 2.20
N VAL A 28 -0.31 12.19 1.38
CA VAL A 28 -1.27 11.21 1.84
C VAL A 28 -1.17 9.91 1.03
N ILE A 29 -1.62 8.81 1.62
CA ILE A 29 -1.71 7.51 0.96
C ILE A 29 -3.17 7.04 0.97
N GLY A 30 -3.68 6.62 -0.18
CA GLY A 30 -5.01 6.05 -0.31
C GLY A 30 -5.17 4.76 0.49
N GLU A 31 -6.34 4.55 1.06
CA GLU A 31 -6.62 3.40 1.93
C GLU A 31 -6.83 2.11 1.13
N ASP A 32 -7.42 2.21 -0.07
CA ASP A 32 -7.83 1.03 -0.85
C ASP A 32 -6.77 0.54 -1.85
N ASN A 33 -6.06 1.46 -2.48
CA ASN A 33 -5.10 1.13 -3.55
C ASN A 33 -3.68 1.63 -3.26
N PHE A 34 -3.42 2.15 -2.08
CA PHE A 34 -2.13 2.73 -1.69
C PHE A 34 -1.65 3.86 -2.62
N THR A 35 -2.57 4.57 -3.25
CA THR A 35 -2.22 5.67 -4.15
C THR A 35 -1.60 6.83 -3.37
N LEU A 36 -0.40 7.24 -3.75
CA LEU A 36 0.26 8.41 -3.16
C LEU A 36 -0.28 9.69 -3.81
N LEU A 37 -0.72 10.63 -2.98
CA LEU A 37 -1.34 11.88 -3.41
C LEU A 37 -0.83 13.07 -2.61
N GLU A 38 -0.91 14.23 -3.25
CA GLU A 38 -0.79 15.54 -2.58
C GLU A 38 -2.18 16.16 -2.49
N VAL A 39 -2.54 16.64 -1.32
CA VAL A 39 -3.84 17.29 -1.08
C VAL A 39 -3.65 18.64 -0.43
N VAL A 40 -4.57 19.56 -0.74
CA VAL A 40 -4.61 20.90 -0.15
C VAL A 40 -5.75 20.95 0.84
N PRO A 41 -5.50 21.22 2.12
CA PRO A 41 -6.54 21.36 3.12
C PRO A 41 -7.35 22.64 2.92
N ARG A 42 -8.55 22.66 3.47
CA ARG A 42 -9.34 23.89 3.53
C ARG A 42 -8.67 24.94 4.42
N LYS A 43 -8.93 26.19 4.14
CA LYS A 43 -8.41 27.32 4.95
C LYS A 43 -8.75 27.12 6.44
N GLY A 44 -7.72 27.22 7.27
CA GLY A 44 -7.86 27.06 8.73
C GLY A 44 -7.89 25.61 9.21
N VAL A 45 -7.85 24.64 8.30
CA VAL A 45 -7.76 23.22 8.68
C VAL A 45 -6.29 22.80 8.80
N ARG A 46 -5.95 22.21 9.94
CA ARG A 46 -4.67 21.58 10.21
C ARG A 46 -4.86 20.06 10.18
N LEU A 47 -3.99 19.36 9.48
CA LEU A 47 -4.00 17.89 9.40
C LEU A 47 -2.92 17.30 10.29
N GLU A 48 -3.14 16.09 10.77
CA GLU A 48 -2.19 15.35 11.60
C GLU A 48 -1.77 14.05 10.91
N ALA A 49 -0.51 13.66 11.08
CA ALA A 49 -0.01 12.39 10.57
C ALA A 49 -0.78 11.22 11.18
N GLY A 50 -1.15 10.26 10.34
CA GLY A 50 -1.98 9.11 10.72
C GLY A 50 -3.49 9.36 10.68
N GLU A 51 -3.93 10.60 10.48
CA GLU A 51 -5.35 10.94 10.39
C GLU A 51 -5.97 10.40 9.10
N LYS A 52 -7.18 9.83 9.22
CA LYS A 52 -7.98 9.41 8.08
C LYS A 52 -8.81 10.57 7.56
N ILE A 53 -8.71 10.86 6.28
CA ILE A 53 -9.43 11.95 5.61
C ILE A 53 -10.24 11.43 4.43
N TYR A 54 -11.40 12.07 4.18
CA TYR A 54 -12.21 11.80 3.01
C TYR A 54 -11.71 12.60 1.82
N ILE A 55 -11.42 11.91 0.72
CA ILE A 55 -10.92 12.50 -0.53
C ILE A 55 -11.80 12.16 -1.76
N GLY A 56 -12.91 11.46 -1.53
CA GLY A 56 -13.85 11.07 -2.58
C GLY A 56 -14.50 12.23 -3.31
N GLN A 57 -15.49 11.92 -4.15
CA GLN A 57 -16.17 12.93 -4.97
C GLN A 57 -17.26 13.72 -4.23
N GLY A 58 -17.68 13.24 -3.05
CA GLY A 58 -18.66 13.94 -2.21
C GLY A 58 -18.08 15.20 -1.56
N LYS A 59 -18.87 15.80 -0.67
CA LYS A 59 -18.44 16.96 0.11
C LYS A 59 -17.27 16.56 1.02
N ARG A 60 -16.14 17.21 0.83
CA ARG A 60 -14.93 17.01 1.65
C ARG A 60 -14.91 18.10 2.73
N ASP A 61 -14.91 17.66 3.98
CA ASP A 61 -14.93 18.60 5.11
C ASP A 61 -13.58 19.25 5.38
N LYS A 62 -12.49 18.49 5.22
CA LYS A 62 -11.13 18.94 5.53
C LYS A 62 -10.30 19.31 4.30
N ILE A 63 -10.58 18.71 3.15
CA ILE A 63 -9.78 18.87 1.93
C ILE A 63 -10.47 19.78 0.94
N TYR A 64 -9.74 20.79 0.48
CA TYR A 64 -10.20 21.69 -0.55
C TYR A 64 -10.12 21.04 -1.93
N TYR A 65 -8.94 20.57 -2.32
CA TYR A 65 -8.76 19.79 -3.55
C TYR A 65 -7.56 18.84 -3.49
N ILE A 66 -7.56 17.89 -4.39
CA ILE A 66 -6.43 17.00 -4.61
C ILE A 66 -5.51 17.67 -5.63
N LEU A 67 -4.27 17.95 -5.23
CA LEU A 67 -3.29 18.61 -6.09
C LEU A 67 -2.86 17.68 -7.23
N GLY A 68 -2.66 16.41 -6.91
CA GLY A 68 -2.27 15.39 -7.89
C GLY A 68 -1.61 14.17 -7.25
N ARG A 69 -1.01 13.35 -8.11
CA ARG A 69 -0.19 12.22 -7.66
C ARG A 69 1.11 12.71 -7.08
N LEU A 70 1.49 12.09 -6.00
CA LEU A 70 2.78 12.30 -5.36
C LEU A 70 3.78 11.29 -5.93
N ASP A 71 4.83 11.80 -6.56
CA ASP A 71 5.97 10.99 -6.95
C ASP A 71 6.72 10.50 -5.70
N SER A 72 7.09 9.23 -5.67
CA SER A 72 7.81 8.63 -4.53
C SER A 72 9.12 9.34 -4.20
N THR A 73 9.75 9.99 -5.18
CA THR A 73 10.98 10.78 -4.97
C THR A 73 10.75 12.05 -4.17
N LYS A 74 9.51 12.55 -4.12
CA LYS A 74 9.12 13.73 -3.33
C LYS A 74 8.68 13.41 -1.91
N LEU A 75 8.58 12.14 -1.55
CA LEU A 75 8.23 11.74 -0.19
C LEU A 75 9.25 12.30 0.81
N THR A 76 8.76 12.98 1.83
CA THR A 76 9.58 13.43 2.95
C THR A 76 10.03 12.23 3.79
N GLU A 77 11.09 12.39 4.59
CA GLU A 77 11.54 11.32 5.49
C GLU A 77 10.46 10.94 6.52
N SER A 78 9.72 11.92 7.03
CA SER A 78 8.56 11.66 7.91
C SER A 78 7.48 10.83 7.21
N SER A 79 7.15 11.16 5.97
CA SER A 79 6.19 10.39 5.17
C SER A 79 6.65 8.96 4.92
N LYS A 80 7.93 8.74 4.61
CA LYS A 80 8.49 7.40 4.40
C LYS A 80 8.39 6.53 5.65
N GLN A 81 8.66 7.09 6.82
CA GLN A 81 8.52 6.37 8.09
C GLN A 81 7.05 6.01 8.36
N GLN A 82 6.14 6.93 8.09
CA GLN A 82 4.72 6.74 8.30
C GLN A 82 4.10 5.69 7.36
N ILE A 83 4.59 5.57 6.12
CA ILE A 83 4.09 4.61 5.13
C ILE A 83 4.14 3.17 5.64
N SER A 84 5.25 2.73 6.21
CA SER A 84 5.39 1.36 6.72
C SER A 84 4.34 1.05 7.78
N GLU A 85 4.08 1.98 8.68
CA GLU A 85 3.06 1.82 9.73
C GLU A 85 1.65 1.76 9.14
N VAL A 86 1.34 2.60 8.16
CA VAL A 86 0.04 2.60 7.46
C VAL A 86 -0.19 1.28 6.72
N ILE A 87 0.81 0.80 6.00
CA ILE A 87 0.73 -0.48 5.26
C ILE A 87 0.51 -1.64 6.23
N GLU A 88 1.28 -1.71 7.31
CA GLU A 88 1.14 -2.76 8.33
C GLU A 88 -0.27 -2.80 8.91
N LYS A 89 -0.83 -1.66 9.28
CA LYS A 89 -2.21 -1.54 9.79
C LYS A 89 -3.24 -1.95 8.75
N ALA A 90 -3.06 -1.55 7.50
CA ALA A 90 -3.96 -1.91 6.40
C ALA A 90 -3.98 -3.42 6.15
N ILE A 91 -2.81 -4.07 6.13
CA ILE A 91 -2.70 -5.52 5.97
C ILE A 91 -3.36 -6.25 7.15
N SER A 92 -3.13 -5.79 8.37
CA SER A 92 -3.73 -6.40 9.57
C SER A 92 -5.26 -6.27 9.60
N LYS A 93 -5.78 -5.13 9.17
CA LYS A 93 -7.22 -4.86 9.12
C LYS A 93 -7.94 -5.70 8.06
N ASN A 94 -7.29 -5.94 6.93
CA ASN A 94 -7.85 -6.63 5.77
C ASN A 94 -7.09 -7.93 5.45
N GLU A 95 -6.64 -8.65 6.46
CA GLU A 95 -5.79 -9.84 6.32
C GLU A 95 -6.30 -10.81 5.27
N LYS A 96 -7.60 -11.09 5.26
CA LYS A 96 -8.22 -12.03 4.31
C LYS A 96 -7.99 -11.64 2.86
N GLU A 97 -8.08 -10.37 2.53
CA GLU A 97 -7.86 -9.89 1.16
C GLU A 97 -6.42 -10.16 0.69
N PHE A 98 -5.45 -9.94 1.57
CA PHE A 98 -4.04 -10.20 1.27
C PHE A 98 -3.70 -11.70 1.26
N VAL A 99 -4.35 -12.50 2.10
CA VAL A 99 -4.24 -13.97 2.05
C VAL A 99 -4.84 -14.51 0.75
N ASP A 100 -5.93 -13.92 0.27
CA ASP A 100 -6.56 -14.30 -0.99
C ASP A 100 -5.67 -14.05 -2.21
N PHE A 101 -4.69 -13.17 -2.13
CA PHE A 101 -3.66 -13.08 -3.16
C PHE A 101 -2.96 -14.44 -3.35
N PHE A 102 -2.56 -15.11 -2.28
CA PHE A 102 -1.91 -16.43 -2.36
C PHE A 102 -2.89 -17.53 -2.81
N ASN A 103 -4.16 -17.41 -2.46
CA ASN A 103 -5.20 -18.35 -2.90
C ASN A 103 -5.50 -18.23 -4.40
N LYS A 104 -5.36 -17.04 -4.98
CA LYS A 104 -5.81 -16.72 -6.35
C LYS A 104 -4.68 -16.39 -7.33
N ALA A 105 -3.45 -16.21 -6.85
CA ALA A 105 -2.32 -15.88 -7.70
C ALA A 105 -2.08 -16.91 -8.80
N ASP A 106 -1.72 -16.42 -9.99
CA ASP A 106 -1.53 -17.22 -11.19
C ASP A 106 -0.12 -17.08 -11.78
N ALA A 107 0.18 -17.92 -12.76
CA ALA A 107 1.40 -17.79 -13.55
C ALA A 107 1.36 -16.53 -14.42
N ILE A 108 2.43 -15.75 -14.40
CA ILE A 108 2.61 -14.61 -15.30
C ILE A 108 2.96 -15.12 -16.70
N ASN A 109 3.81 -16.14 -16.75
CA ASN A 109 4.21 -16.82 -17.97
C ASN A 109 4.69 -18.25 -17.65
N LYS A 110 5.20 -18.98 -18.65
CA LYS A 110 5.68 -20.35 -18.47
C LYS A 110 6.84 -20.52 -17.46
N ARG A 111 7.52 -19.45 -17.11
CA ARG A 111 8.71 -19.48 -16.24
C ARG A 111 8.51 -18.83 -14.88
N VAL A 112 7.57 -17.91 -14.75
CA VAL A 112 7.39 -17.06 -13.57
C VAL A 112 5.95 -17.08 -13.09
N HIS A 113 5.76 -17.30 -11.81
CA HIS A 113 4.49 -17.20 -11.10
C HIS A 113 4.42 -15.90 -10.28
N GLN A 114 3.23 -15.32 -10.11
CA GLN A 114 3.04 -14.09 -9.32
C GLN A 114 3.61 -14.22 -7.90
N ILE A 115 3.48 -15.38 -7.26
CA ILE A 115 3.99 -15.62 -5.90
C ILE A 115 5.52 -15.50 -5.84
N GLU A 116 6.24 -15.87 -6.91
CA GLU A 116 7.71 -15.74 -6.97
C GLU A 116 8.18 -14.29 -6.96
N LEU A 117 7.30 -13.34 -7.29
CA LEU A 117 7.60 -11.90 -7.24
C LEU A 117 7.36 -11.28 -5.87
N ILE A 118 6.88 -12.06 -4.91
CA ILE A 118 6.79 -11.63 -3.52
C ILE A 118 8.18 -11.82 -2.87
N PRO A 119 8.74 -10.78 -2.23
CA PRO A 119 10.07 -10.86 -1.64
C PRO A 119 10.25 -12.04 -0.67
N GLY A 120 11.28 -12.83 -0.88
CA GLY A 120 11.58 -14.01 -0.07
C GLY A 120 10.87 -15.30 -0.50
N PHE A 121 9.94 -15.24 -1.44
CA PHE A 121 9.26 -16.41 -2.00
C PHE A 121 9.91 -16.83 -3.32
N GLY A 122 10.40 -18.06 -3.35
CA GLY A 122 11.00 -18.65 -4.55
C GLY A 122 10.11 -19.74 -5.15
N LYS A 123 10.66 -20.50 -6.10
CA LYS A 123 9.95 -21.61 -6.77
C LYS A 123 9.48 -22.70 -5.82
N LYS A 124 10.28 -23.04 -4.82
CA LYS A 124 9.94 -24.04 -3.81
C LYS A 124 8.70 -23.63 -3.01
N HIS A 125 8.70 -22.43 -2.46
CA HIS A 125 7.55 -21.88 -1.71
C HIS A 125 6.31 -21.77 -2.58
N THR A 126 6.46 -21.33 -3.81
CA THR A 126 5.36 -21.27 -4.77
C THR A 126 4.73 -22.63 -4.99
N LYS A 127 5.54 -23.66 -5.22
CA LYS A 127 5.06 -25.03 -5.39
C LYS A 127 4.31 -25.55 -4.16
N GLU A 128 4.83 -25.30 -2.97
CA GLU A 128 4.20 -25.70 -1.71
C GLU A 128 2.85 -24.97 -1.50
N ILE A 129 2.80 -23.67 -1.77
CA ILE A 129 1.55 -22.87 -1.70
C ILE A 129 0.52 -23.40 -2.69
N LEU A 130 0.91 -23.66 -3.94
CA LEU A 130 0.00 -24.19 -4.97
C LEU A 130 -0.54 -25.58 -4.59
N ASN A 131 0.27 -26.45 -4.00
CA ASN A 131 -0.18 -27.76 -3.55
C ASN A 131 -1.16 -27.66 -2.37
N GLN A 132 -0.83 -26.85 -1.37
CA GLN A 132 -1.65 -26.70 -0.18
C GLN A 132 -2.99 -26.00 -0.45
N ARG A 133 -3.01 -24.99 -1.30
CA ARG A 133 -4.28 -24.31 -1.64
C ARG A 133 -5.26 -25.17 -2.43
N LYS A 134 -4.77 -26.21 -3.15
CA LYS A 134 -5.64 -27.19 -3.84
C LYS A 134 -6.40 -28.06 -2.85
N GLU A 135 -5.82 -28.38 -1.72
CA GLU A 135 -6.48 -29.16 -0.67
C GLU A 135 -7.52 -28.31 0.05
N LYS A 136 -7.13 -27.10 0.45
CA LYS A 136 -8.00 -26.11 1.08
C LYS A 136 -7.37 -24.72 0.92
N GLU A 137 -8.19 -23.72 0.61
CA GLU A 137 -7.76 -22.30 0.62
C GLU A 137 -7.20 -21.91 2.00
N PHE A 138 -6.26 -20.98 2.01
CA PHE A 138 -5.71 -20.43 3.25
C PHE A 138 -6.71 -19.46 3.87
N ASP A 139 -6.90 -19.56 5.18
CA ASP A 139 -7.81 -18.71 5.95
C ASP A 139 -7.12 -17.47 6.53
N SER A 140 -5.82 -17.58 6.82
CA SER A 140 -5.02 -16.54 7.45
C SER A 140 -3.53 -16.71 7.15
N PHE A 141 -2.71 -15.71 7.45
CA PHE A 141 -1.25 -15.85 7.40
C PHE A 141 -0.74 -16.91 8.38
N GLU A 142 -1.37 -17.01 9.54
CA GLU A 142 -1.04 -18.03 10.53
C GLU A 142 -1.33 -19.45 10.00
N ASP A 143 -2.47 -19.63 9.32
CA ASP A 143 -2.80 -20.88 8.65
C ASP A 143 -1.75 -21.26 7.59
N MET A 144 -1.29 -20.30 6.81
CA MET A 144 -0.20 -20.50 5.84
C MET A 144 1.08 -21.01 6.51
N LYS A 145 1.50 -20.37 7.60
CA LYS A 145 2.72 -20.74 8.33
C LYS A 145 2.61 -22.11 8.99
N LYS A 146 1.44 -22.49 9.49
CA LYS A 146 1.20 -23.82 10.08
C LYS A 146 1.24 -24.93 9.04
N ARG A 147 0.72 -24.68 7.86
CA ARG A 147 0.60 -25.68 6.79
C ARG A 147 1.86 -25.81 5.96
N ILE A 148 2.71 -24.79 5.92
CA ILE A 148 3.95 -24.79 5.13
C ILE A 148 5.13 -24.50 6.07
N PRO A 149 5.91 -25.52 6.42
CA PRO A 149 7.10 -25.35 7.25
C PRO A 149 8.13 -24.43 6.60
N ASN A 150 8.79 -23.62 7.41
CA ASN A 150 9.83 -22.66 6.96
C ASN A 150 9.37 -21.61 5.94
N LEU A 151 8.07 -21.34 5.89
CA LEU A 151 7.55 -20.27 5.05
C LEU A 151 8.06 -18.90 5.58
N PRO A 152 8.61 -18.04 4.72
CA PRO A 152 8.88 -16.67 5.10
C PRO A 152 7.61 -15.99 5.60
N ASP A 153 7.72 -15.03 6.51
CA ASP A 153 6.54 -14.31 7.03
C ASP A 153 5.77 -13.64 5.89
N PRO A 154 4.56 -14.12 5.54
CA PRO A 154 3.82 -13.61 4.40
C PRO A 154 3.43 -12.15 4.55
N LYS A 155 3.08 -11.72 5.77
CA LYS A 155 2.69 -10.34 6.07
C LYS A 155 3.85 -9.38 5.78
N LYS A 156 5.03 -9.67 6.30
CA LYS A 156 6.25 -8.87 6.06
C LYS A 156 6.67 -8.87 4.60
N ALA A 157 6.50 -9.98 3.92
CA ALA A 157 6.81 -10.09 2.50
C ALA A 157 5.88 -9.23 1.64
N ILE A 158 4.58 -9.21 1.94
CA ILE A 158 3.61 -8.33 1.27
C ILE A 158 3.91 -6.85 1.56
N GLU A 159 4.23 -6.51 2.80
CA GLU A 159 4.62 -5.15 3.17
C GLU A 159 5.81 -4.66 2.34
N LYS A 160 6.86 -5.45 2.23
CA LYS A 160 8.01 -5.16 1.37
C LYS A 160 7.61 -5.02 -0.10
N ARG A 161 6.72 -5.88 -0.58
CA ARG A 161 6.23 -5.81 -1.96
C ARG A 161 5.49 -4.50 -2.24
N ILE A 162 4.58 -4.11 -1.37
CA ILE A 162 3.86 -2.84 -1.49
C ILE A 162 4.83 -1.65 -1.54
N LEU A 163 5.83 -1.62 -0.66
CA LEU A 163 6.86 -0.57 -0.66
C LEU A 163 7.62 -0.50 -1.99
N ARG A 164 7.98 -1.64 -2.57
CA ARG A 164 8.63 -1.70 -3.89
C ARG A 164 7.70 -1.23 -5.03
N GLU A 165 6.42 -1.56 -4.95
CA GLU A 165 5.44 -1.08 -5.92
C GLU A 165 5.29 0.44 -5.84
N LEU A 166 5.28 1.02 -4.64
CA LEU A 166 5.20 2.46 -4.42
C LEU A 166 6.47 3.21 -4.86
N SER A 167 7.64 2.58 -4.78
CA SER A 167 8.90 3.17 -5.24
C SER A 167 9.07 3.15 -6.77
N GLY A 168 8.17 2.48 -7.48
CA GLY A 168 8.26 2.35 -8.94
C GLY A 168 9.28 1.31 -9.43
N GLU A 169 9.81 0.48 -8.52
CA GLU A 169 10.79 -0.57 -8.87
C GLU A 169 10.14 -1.78 -9.56
N GLU A 170 8.83 -1.91 -9.44
CA GLU A 170 8.13 -3.11 -9.88
C GLU A 170 7.32 -2.90 -11.16
N ARG A 171 7.50 -3.79 -12.11
CA ARG A 171 6.77 -3.79 -13.38
C ARG A 171 5.32 -4.23 -13.22
N HIS A 172 5.06 -5.19 -12.32
CA HIS A 172 3.74 -5.75 -12.05
C HIS A 172 3.24 -5.24 -10.71
N LEU A 173 2.10 -4.57 -10.73
CA LEU A 173 1.47 -4.05 -9.51
C LEU A 173 0.38 -5.04 -9.05
N PHE A 174 0.53 -5.58 -7.86
CA PHE A 174 -0.42 -6.51 -7.27
C PHE A 174 -1.33 -5.84 -6.24
N PHE A 175 -0.80 -4.90 -5.51
CA PHE A 175 -1.45 -4.25 -4.37
C PHE A 175 -1.63 -2.75 -4.57
N ALA A 176 -0.60 -2.05 -5.02
CA ALA A 176 -0.65 -0.63 -5.34
C ALA A 176 -1.14 -0.45 -6.77
N LYS A 177 -2.42 -0.12 -6.92
CA LYS A 177 -3.02 0.05 -8.25
C LYS A 177 -2.69 1.44 -8.80
N GLU A 178 -1.86 1.49 -9.83
CA GLU A 178 -1.76 2.69 -10.66
C GLU A 178 -3.03 2.93 -11.46
N ARG A 179 -3.36 4.18 -11.62
CA ARG A 179 -4.37 4.64 -12.57
C ARG A 179 -3.89 5.83 -13.35
#